data_ad8362b62b4a1429556a4d3e5119a6d5
#
_entry.id   ad8362b62b4a1429556a4d3e5119a6d5
#
_cell.length_a   1.000
_cell.length_b   1.000
_cell.length_c   1.000
_cell.angle_alpha   90.00
_cell.angle_beta   90.00
_cell.angle_gamma   90.00
#
_symmetry.space_group_name_H-M   'P 1'
#
loop_
_entity.id
_entity.type
_entity.pdbx_description
1 polymer ?
#
loop_
_entity_poly.entity_id
_entity_poly.type
_entity_poly.pdbx_seq_one_letter_code
_entity_poly.pdbx_strand_id
1 'polypeptide(L)'
;VIYIALLFFFNSCEEQPLVVNNEDLSLSVDTVSFDALESTTYQVPPLMGGSKYLYLGQDSGYTFNYNFIRASKFSNTPYYISSGKTISTLHDYIDSSIAIDSVKLSLNFVDDSVASNSLFYLRYFPNVSDSVFSRNNTNYLNFNTNYSDIISYGEIVNDTTFSKLVFPVDTSYFKSFTDSSLIDFNNAFIVGAYNTEFDFYKFYSANNGQSTVSNLSVYFKHFVNDTLTIDTLNTHNIIDDLTILTPPDLKDSDTLNLSISLAKGLKSLITVDTKSWQLPIGGVMRKAELLVISTELDSSTSMIINSYLLSDFVIPQFFNIYQNENFTYDYSNGSSGVLINNILKFNLRSALSKSLAEEKTIHTFNLQPNIDTD
;
A
#
# COMPACT_ATOMS: atom_id res chain seq x y z
N VAL A 1 62.47 -29.83 -31.42
CA VAL A 1 61.36 -30.74 -30.90
C VAL A 1 60.15 -29.95 -30.43
N ILE A 2 60.34 -28.78 -29.78
CA ILE A 2 59.24 -27.95 -29.26
C ILE A 2 58.46 -27.23 -30.40
N TYR A 3 59.15 -26.88 -31.51
CA TYR A 3 58.50 -26.21 -32.64
C TYR A 3 57.57 -27.11 -33.47
N ILE A 4 57.81 -28.41 -33.48
CA ILE A 4 56.97 -29.39 -34.20
C ILE A 4 55.70 -29.66 -33.42
N ALA A 5 55.75 -29.65 -32.08
CA ALA A 5 54.59 -29.84 -31.26
C ALA A 5 53.57 -28.64 -31.33
N LEU A 6 54.10 -27.41 -31.53
CA LEU A 6 53.24 -26.21 -31.66
C LEU A 6 52.45 -26.19 -32.99
N LEU A 7 52.97 -26.81 -34.06
CA LEU A 7 52.29 -26.85 -35.34
C LEU A 7 51.12 -27.83 -35.38
N PHE A 8 51.05 -28.78 -34.45
CA PHE A 8 49.89 -29.71 -34.34
C PHE A 8 48.70 -29.13 -33.59
N PHE A 9 48.90 -28.07 -32.84
CA PHE A 9 47.78 -27.44 -32.12
C PHE A 9 46.96 -26.45 -32.96
N PHE A 10 47.43 -26.07 -34.15
CA PHE A 10 46.71 -25.15 -35.02
C PHE A 10 45.84 -25.83 -36.09
N ASN A 11 45.82 -27.15 -36.14
CA ASN A 11 45.02 -27.90 -37.13
C ASN A 11 43.76 -28.59 -36.56
N SER A 12 43.38 -28.27 -35.31
CA SER A 12 42.21 -28.87 -34.72
C SER A 12 41.22 -27.78 -34.37
N CYS A 13 40.42 -27.38 -35.33
CA CYS A 13 39.05 -26.92 -35.28
C CYS A 13 38.75 -26.21 -36.61
N GLU A 14 38.64 -26.93 -37.68
CA GLU A 14 37.68 -26.53 -38.70
C GLU A 14 36.29 -26.93 -38.10
N GLU A 15 35.69 -26.01 -37.40
CA GLU A 15 34.25 -26.08 -37.20
C GLU A 15 33.63 -26.02 -38.60
N GLN A 16 33.18 -27.15 -39.12
CA GLN A 16 32.33 -27.14 -40.30
C GLN A 16 31.18 -26.15 -39.98
N PRO A 17 31.02 -25.11 -40.83
CA PRO A 17 29.87 -24.23 -40.62
C PRO A 17 28.65 -25.12 -40.66
N LEU A 18 27.86 -25.10 -39.57
CA LEU A 18 26.56 -25.69 -39.56
C LEU A 18 25.78 -25.12 -40.75
N VAL A 19 25.69 -25.89 -41.82
CA VAL A 19 24.80 -25.58 -42.95
C VAL A 19 23.40 -25.71 -42.43
N VAL A 20 22.94 -24.63 -41.82
CA VAL A 20 21.51 -24.52 -41.44
C VAL A 20 20.77 -24.35 -42.76
N ASN A 21 20.15 -25.41 -43.24
CA ASN A 21 19.20 -25.33 -44.32
C ASN A 21 18.11 -24.33 -43.93
N ASN A 22 18.11 -23.16 -44.54
CA ASN A 22 17.12 -22.11 -44.26
C ASN A 22 15.66 -22.59 -44.53
N GLU A 23 15.48 -23.69 -45.26
CA GLU A 23 14.19 -24.29 -45.53
C GLU A 23 13.59 -24.99 -44.28
N ASP A 24 14.41 -25.49 -43.36
CA ASP A 24 13.96 -26.12 -42.09
C ASP A 24 13.71 -25.12 -40.97
N LEU A 25 13.97 -23.84 -41.19
CA LEU A 25 13.77 -22.74 -40.24
C LEU A 25 12.48 -21.96 -40.47
N SER A 26 11.51 -22.50 -41.17
CA SER A 26 10.16 -21.93 -41.23
C SER A 26 9.52 -22.04 -39.83
N LEU A 27 9.76 -21.03 -38.99
CA LEU A 27 9.06 -20.87 -37.74
C LEU A 27 7.60 -20.57 -38.06
N SER A 28 6.74 -21.60 -38.01
CA SER A 28 5.30 -21.38 -38.05
C SER A 28 4.89 -20.67 -36.75
N VAL A 29 4.14 -19.59 -36.88
CA VAL A 29 3.52 -18.91 -35.75
C VAL A 29 2.06 -19.24 -35.72
N ASP A 30 1.66 -20.03 -34.74
CA ASP A 30 0.24 -20.34 -34.51
C ASP A 30 -0.28 -19.41 -33.41
N THR A 31 -1.51 -18.96 -33.59
CA THR A 31 -2.25 -18.16 -32.59
C THR A 31 -3.47 -18.93 -32.15
N VAL A 32 -3.61 -19.13 -30.85
CA VAL A 32 -4.77 -19.78 -30.23
C VAL A 32 -5.44 -18.81 -29.31
N SER A 33 -6.76 -18.78 -29.29
CA SER A 33 -7.58 -18.00 -28.37
C SER A 33 -8.44 -18.91 -27.50
N PHE A 34 -8.59 -18.52 -26.24
CA PHE A 34 -9.45 -19.20 -25.29
C PHE A 34 -10.41 -18.18 -24.70
N ASP A 35 -11.65 -18.58 -24.55
CA ASP A 35 -12.63 -17.81 -23.79
C ASP A 35 -12.51 -18.13 -22.30
N ALA A 36 -12.99 -17.23 -21.46
CA ALA A 36 -13.09 -17.50 -20.03
C ALA A 36 -14.10 -18.65 -19.81
N LEU A 37 -13.66 -19.67 -19.09
CA LEU A 37 -14.52 -20.78 -18.67
C LEU A 37 -15.52 -20.28 -17.63
N GLU A 38 -15.03 -19.58 -16.65
CA GLU A 38 -15.78 -18.98 -15.56
C GLU A 38 -15.16 -17.66 -15.16
N SER A 39 -16.00 -16.76 -14.70
CA SER A 39 -15.55 -15.48 -14.16
C SER A 39 -16.50 -14.96 -13.08
N THR A 40 -15.96 -14.30 -12.08
CA THR A 40 -16.76 -13.76 -10.98
C THR A 40 -16.07 -12.58 -10.31
N THR A 41 -16.85 -11.76 -9.61
CA THR A 41 -16.35 -10.72 -8.71
C THR A 41 -16.59 -11.14 -7.27
N TYR A 42 -15.65 -10.86 -6.39
CA TYR A 42 -15.78 -11.06 -4.96
C TYR A 42 -15.34 -9.78 -4.22
N GLN A 43 -15.73 -9.67 -2.97
CA GLN A 43 -15.42 -8.50 -2.15
C GLN A 43 -14.48 -8.88 -1.00
N VAL A 44 -13.48 -8.04 -0.78
CA VAL A 44 -12.66 -8.02 0.44
C VAL A 44 -12.78 -6.66 1.09
N PRO A 45 -12.67 -6.53 2.42
CA PRO A 45 -12.63 -5.22 3.04
C PRO A 45 -11.51 -4.38 2.45
N PRO A 46 -11.77 -3.12 2.03
CA PRO A 46 -10.74 -2.28 1.45
C PRO A 46 -9.60 -2.03 2.44
N LEU A 47 -8.37 -2.17 1.97
CA LEU A 47 -7.14 -1.97 2.73
C LEU A 47 -6.46 -0.69 2.22
N MET A 48 -6.37 0.32 3.08
CA MET A 48 -5.83 1.64 2.72
C MET A 48 -4.44 1.91 3.31
N GLY A 49 -3.80 0.92 3.91
CA GLY A 49 -2.53 1.10 4.62
C GLY A 49 -1.29 1.31 3.75
N GLY A 50 -1.40 1.16 2.42
CA GLY A 50 -0.33 1.46 1.46
C GLY A 50 -0.55 2.76 0.69
N SER A 51 -1.67 3.44 0.91
CA SER A 51 -2.04 4.65 0.18
C SER A 51 -1.04 5.78 0.40
N LYS A 52 -0.79 6.59 -0.64
CA LYS A 52 0.01 7.82 -0.55
C LYS A 52 -0.67 8.93 0.23
N TYR A 53 -1.98 8.78 0.45
CA TYR A 53 -2.80 9.77 1.11
C TYR A 53 -3.66 9.13 2.18
N LEU A 54 -4.00 9.93 3.18
CA LEU A 54 -5.02 9.65 4.18
C LEU A 54 -6.27 10.43 3.83
N TYR A 55 -7.43 9.85 4.13
CA TYR A 55 -8.72 10.44 3.81
C TYR A 55 -9.59 10.52 5.06
N LEU A 56 -10.42 11.55 5.16
CA LEU A 56 -11.38 11.73 6.25
C LEU A 56 -12.64 12.41 5.75
N GLY A 57 -13.83 11.93 6.16
CA GLY A 57 -15.09 12.52 5.74
C GLY A 57 -15.91 11.62 4.83
N GLN A 58 -16.68 12.21 3.93
CA GLN A 58 -17.54 11.47 3.01
C GLN A 58 -17.36 11.96 1.57
N ASP A 59 -17.31 11.02 0.67
CA ASP A 59 -17.32 11.30 -0.77
C ASP A 59 -18.05 10.20 -1.53
N SER A 60 -19.00 10.59 -2.39
CA SER A 60 -19.69 9.70 -3.34
C SER A 60 -20.27 8.41 -2.71
N GLY A 61 -20.70 8.48 -1.44
CA GLY A 61 -21.25 7.36 -0.67
C GLY A 61 -20.19 6.54 0.09
N TYR A 62 -18.91 6.86 -0.05
CA TYR A 62 -17.84 6.32 0.77
C TYR A 62 -17.73 7.08 2.08
N THR A 63 -17.51 6.37 3.18
CA THR A 63 -17.28 6.98 4.50
C THR A 63 -15.87 6.65 4.99
N PHE A 64 -15.03 7.67 5.08
CA PHE A 64 -13.68 7.61 5.62
C PHE A 64 -13.74 7.99 7.10
N ASN A 65 -13.88 6.98 7.95
CA ASN A 65 -14.26 7.15 9.36
C ASN A 65 -13.13 7.70 10.22
N TYR A 66 -11.94 7.12 10.06
CA TYR A 66 -10.80 7.38 10.94
C TYR A 66 -9.49 7.25 10.19
N ASN A 67 -8.50 7.99 10.67
CA ASN A 67 -7.11 7.75 10.34
C ASN A 67 -6.38 7.24 11.59
N PHE A 68 -5.76 6.07 11.46
CA PHE A 68 -4.76 5.61 12.42
C PHE A 68 -3.42 6.22 12.07
N ILE A 69 -2.68 6.68 13.08
CA ILE A 69 -1.39 7.35 12.90
C ILE A 69 -0.45 6.90 14.01
N ARG A 70 0.75 6.45 13.64
CA ARG A 70 1.80 6.08 14.57
C ARG A 70 3.04 6.95 14.36
N ALA A 71 3.42 7.70 15.39
CA ALA A 71 4.65 8.48 15.37
C ALA A 71 5.88 7.59 15.64
N SER A 72 7.02 7.96 15.08
CA SER A 72 8.30 7.32 15.40
C SER A 72 8.66 7.55 16.87
N LYS A 73 9.15 6.51 17.53
CA LYS A 73 9.77 6.67 18.85
C LYS A 73 11.08 7.45 18.80
N PHE A 74 11.74 7.44 17.64
CA PHE A 74 13.00 8.17 17.43
C PHE A 74 12.72 9.53 16.82
N SER A 75 13.46 10.54 17.29
CA SER A 75 13.41 11.87 16.70
C SER A 75 14.10 11.89 15.33
N ASN A 76 13.65 12.81 14.46
CA ASN A 76 14.26 12.99 13.15
C ASN A 76 15.71 13.45 13.24
N THR A 77 16.02 14.25 14.26
CA THR A 77 17.37 14.74 14.54
C THR A 77 17.64 14.64 16.04
N PRO A 78 18.60 13.82 16.47
CA PRO A 78 18.99 13.77 17.88
C PRO A 78 19.47 15.13 18.37
N TYR A 79 19.02 15.53 19.56
CA TYR A 79 19.41 16.79 20.19
C TYR A 79 20.36 16.53 21.35
N TYR A 80 21.51 17.22 21.34
CA TYR A 80 22.54 17.08 22.37
C TYR A 80 22.40 18.16 23.41
N ILE A 81 22.22 17.75 24.68
CA ILE A 81 22.19 18.69 25.82
C ILE A 81 23.61 18.86 26.35
N SER A 82 23.88 20.04 26.91
CA SER A 82 25.18 20.40 27.47
C SER A 82 25.70 19.49 28.61
N SER A 83 24.80 18.71 29.24
CA SER A 83 25.12 17.68 30.22
C SER A 83 25.72 16.40 29.68
N GLY A 84 25.91 16.30 28.35
CA GLY A 84 26.36 15.08 27.66
C GLY A 84 25.25 14.06 27.37
N LYS A 85 24.01 14.41 27.65
CA LYS A 85 22.83 13.57 27.29
C LYS A 85 22.35 13.89 25.89
N THR A 86 21.72 12.92 25.27
CA THR A 86 21.12 13.05 23.95
C THR A 86 19.62 12.79 24.05
N ILE A 87 18.81 13.68 23.48
CA ILE A 87 17.37 13.50 23.31
C ILE A 87 17.18 12.92 21.92
N SER A 88 16.89 11.66 21.83
CA SER A 88 16.73 10.91 20.56
C SER A 88 15.45 10.10 20.52
N THR A 89 14.80 9.88 21.66
CA THR A 89 13.57 9.07 21.77
C THR A 89 12.49 9.82 22.55
N LEU A 90 11.23 9.39 22.39
CA LEU A 90 10.12 9.93 23.19
C LEU A 90 10.32 9.71 24.70
N HIS A 91 11.05 8.68 25.09
CA HIS A 91 11.36 8.39 26.49
C HIS A 91 12.32 9.45 27.11
N ASP A 92 13.20 10.03 26.32
CA ASP A 92 14.22 10.95 26.83
C ASP A 92 13.61 12.26 27.38
N TYR A 93 12.36 12.58 26.98
CA TYR A 93 11.66 13.78 27.48
C TYR A 93 11.18 13.66 28.94
N ILE A 94 11.26 12.48 29.56
CA ILE A 94 10.91 12.28 30.99
C ILE A 94 12.01 12.81 31.91
N ASP A 95 13.19 13.12 31.38
CA ASP A 95 14.32 13.60 32.18
C ASP A 95 13.99 14.89 32.91
N SER A 96 14.36 14.95 34.22
CA SER A 96 14.12 16.11 35.07
C SER A 96 14.83 17.38 34.63
N SER A 97 15.85 17.27 33.76
CA SER A 97 16.54 18.41 33.15
C SER A 97 15.79 19.03 31.97
N ILE A 98 14.61 18.48 31.62
CA ILE A 98 13.80 18.93 30.50
C ILE A 98 12.46 19.44 31.01
N ALA A 99 12.03 20.59 30.52
CA ALA A 99 10.68 21.10 30.68
C ALA A 99 9.98 21.14 29.34
N ILE A 100 8.95 20.31 29.15
CA ILE A 100 8.15 20.30 27.94
C ILE A 100 7.18 21.48 27.97
N ASP A 101 7.22 22.34 26.97
CA ASP A 101 6.31 23.47 26.83
C ASP A 101 5.02 23.07 26.13
N SER A 102 5.15 22.38 24.99
CA SER A 102 3.97 21.90 24.24
C SER A 102 4.32 20.73 23.33
N VAL A 103 3.29 19.94 23.01
CA VAL A 103 3.36 18.84 22.04
C VAL A 103 2.25 19.03 21.02
N LYS A 104 2.55 18.82 19.75
CA LYS A 104 1.59 18.98 18.67
C LYS A 104 1.71 17.83 17.67
N LEU A 105 0.59 17.17 17.36
CA LEU A 105 0.47 16.29 16.21
C LEU A 105 -0.03 17.13 15.03
N SER A 106 0.68 17.08 13.91
CA SER A 106 0.34 17.85 12.71
C SER A 106 0.16 16.91 11.52
N LEU A 107 -0.96 17.07 10.81
CA LEU A 107 -1.25 16.42 9.53
C LEU A 107 -1.27 17.47 8.43
N ASN A 108 -0.52 17.25 7.37
CA ASN A 108 -0.48 18.19 6.25
C ASN A 108 -1.56 17.83 5.23
N PHE A 109 -2.42 18.79 4.91
CA PHE A 109 -3.39 18.66 3.82
C PHE A 109 -2.67 18.62 2.47
N VAL A 110 -3.31 17.99 1.51
CA VAL A 110 -2.87 18.03 0.10
C VAL A 110 -3.21 19.39 -0.51
N ASP A 111 -4.33 19.95 -0.10
CA ASP A 111 -4.81 21.24 -0.59
C ASP A 111 -4.12 22.40 0.15
N ASP A 112 -3.76 23.44 -0.59
CA ASP A 112 -3.01 24.61 -0.05
C ASP A 112 -3.89 25.49 0.85
N SER A 113 -5.20 25.45 0.69
CA SER A 113 -6.15 26.22 1.50
C SER A 113 -7.38 25.39 1.80
N VAL A 114 -7.60 25.12 3.08
CA VAL A 114 -8.73 24.33 3.55
C VAL A 114 -9.61 25.20 4.44
N ALA A 115 -10.89 25.27 4.12
CA ALA A 115 -11.93 25.81 4.97
C ALA A 115 -12.83 24.64 5.41
N SER A 116 -13.17 24.55 6.68
CA SER A 116 -13.98 23.46 7.20
C SER A 116 -14.87 23.92 8.34
N ASN A 117 -16.08 23.36 8.36
CA ASN A 117 -16.99 23.42 9.52
C ASN A 117 -16.94 22.12 10.35
N SER A 118 -16.13 21.14 9.93
CA SER A 118 -15.97 19.88 10.64
C SER A 118 -15.18 20.07 11.93
N LEU A 119 -15.58 19.35 12.96
CA LEU A 119 -14.88 19.31 14.23
C LEU A 119 -13.96 18.09 14.25
N PHE A 120 -12.65 18.31 14.10
CA PHE A 120 -11.66 17.25 14.16
C PHE A 120 -11.30 16.92 15.61
N TYR A 121 -11.09 15.62 15.89
CA TYR A 121 -10.72 15.17 17.23
C TYR A 121 -9.59 14.14 17.19
N LEU A 122 -8.84 14.07 18.28
CA LEU A 122 -7.74 13.15 18.50
C LEU A 122 -8.05 12.24 19.67
N ARG A 123 -7.69 10.97 19.56
CA ARG A 123 -7.74 9.98 20.64
C ARG A 123 -6.41 9.21 20.68
N TYR A 124 -6.06 8.66 21.85
CA TYR A 124 -5.01 7.66 21.91
C TYR A 124 -5.52 6.33 21.40
N PHE A 125 -4.64 5.59 20.75
CA PHE A 125 -4.87 4.20 20.45
C PHE A 125 -4.21 3.36 21.54
N PRO A 126 -4.97 2.80 22.51
CA PRO A 126 -4.41 2.01 23.58
C PRO A 126 -4.04 0.62 23.07
N ASN A 127 -2.85 0.14 23.43
CA ASN A 127 -2.40 -1.23 23.22
C ASN A 127 -2.32 -1.65 21.75
N VAL A 128 -1.44 -1.05 20.99
CA VAL A 128 -1.09 -1.55 19.65
C VAL A 128 -0.04 -2.64 19.82
N SER A 129 -0.48 -3.90 19.93
CA SER A 129 0.39 -5.02 19.56
C SER A 129 0.40 -5.14 18.04
N ASP A 130 1.49 -5.58 17.44
CA ASP A 130 1.57 -5.84 15.99
C ASP A 130 0.48 -6.82 15.50
N SER A 131 -0.09 -7.62 16.41
CA SER A 131 -1.22 -8.51 16.14
C SER A 131 -2.57 -7.81 16.02
N VAL A 132 -2.72 -6.58 16.52
CA VAL A 132 -3.98 -5.79 16.54
C VAL A 132 -4.01 -4.74 15.43
N PHE A 133 -2.85 -4.29 14.98
CA PHE A 133 -2.71 -3.33 13.90
C PHE A 133 -1.67 -3.83 12.88
N SER A 134 -2.12 -3.98 11.66
CA SER A 134 -1.27 -4.26 10.52
C SER A 134 -1.72 -3.40 9.35
N ARG A 135 -0.80 -2.65 8.77
CA ARG A 135 -1.02 -1.86 7.55
C ARG A 135 -1.72 -2.67 6.45
N ASN A 136 -1.36 -3.95 6.33
CA ASN A 136 -1.81 -4.83 5.25
C ASN A 136 -3.09 -5.60 5.57
N ASN A 137 -3.56 -5.59 6.83
CA ASN A 137 -4.69 -6.43 7.25
C ASN A 137 -5.78 -5.66 8.00
N THR A 138 -5.48 -4.45 8.49
CA THR A 138 -6.47 -3.68 9.25
C THR A 138 -7.46 -2.98 8.32
N ASN A 139 -8.74 -3.18 8.59
CA ASN A 139 -9.86 -2.64 7.82
C ASN A 139 -11.06 -2.37 8.73
N TYR A 140 -12.17 -1.89 8.18
CA TYR A 140 -13.35 -1.49 8.96
C TYR A 140 -14.05 -2.64 9.70
N LEU A 141 -13.84 -3.91 9.33
CA LEU A 141 -14.43 -5.06 10.01
C LEU A 141 -13.62 -5.53 11.22
N ASN A 142 -12.31 -5.36 11.20
CA ASN A 142 -11.41 -5.85 12.25
C ASN A 142 -10.75 -4.72 13.06
N PHE A 143 -11.01 -3.46 12.71
CA PHE A 143 -10.45 -2.33 13.44
C PHE A 143 -11.06 -2.28 14.85
N ASN A 144 -10.20 -2.35 15.86
CA ASN A 144 -10.65 -2.30 17.24
C ASN A 144 -11.02 -0.86 17.62
N THR A 145 -12.28 -0.66 17.97
CA THR A 145 -12.85 0.65 18.32
C THR A 145 -12.79 0.99 19.81
N ASN A 146 -12.11 0.20 20.63
CA ASN A 146 -11.89 0.53 22.05
C ASN A 146 -10.89 1.68 22.18
N TYR A 147 -11.38 2.87 21.97
CA TYR A 147 -10.60 4.10 22.05
C TYR A 147 -10.60 4.68 23.45
N SER A 148 -9.57 5.48 23.74
CA SER A 148 -9.61 6.42 24.85
C SER A 148 -10.70 7.48 24.61
N ASP A 149 -10.97 8.28 25.61
CA ASP A 149 -11.73 9.52 25.44
C ASP A 149 -11.00 10.47 24.46
N ILE A 150 -11.74 11.45 23.94
CA ILE A 150 -11.14 12.50 23.12
C ILE A 150 -10.14 13.27 24.01
N ILE A 151 -8.90 13.34 23.54
CA ILE A 151 -7.82 14.02 24.25
C ILE A 151 -7.61 15.45 23.76
N SER A 152 -8.02 15.74 22.51
CA SER A 152 -7.78 17.03 21.89
C SER A 152 -8.70 17.24 20.68
N TYR A 153 -8.95 18.52 20.37
CA TYR A 153 -9.58 18.95 19.14
C TYR A 153 -8.56 19.63 18.23
N GLY A 154 -8.72 19.39 16.91
CA GLY A 154 -7.80 19.90 15.89
C GLY A 154 -8.22 21.27 15.38
N GLU A 155 -7.22 22.07 15.06
CA GLU A 155 -7.36 23.37 14.42
C GLU A 155 -6.70 23.35 13.04
N ILE A 156 -7.35 23.95 12.04
CA ILE A 156 -6.76 24.16 10.73
C ILE A 156 -5.91 25.43 10.77
N VAL A 157 -4.64 25.25 10.46
CA VAL A 157 -3.68 26.35 10.34
C VAL A 157 -3.28 26.46 8.87
N ASN A 158 -3.71 27.55 8.23
CA ASN A 158 -3.33 27.86 6.85
C ASN A 158 -2.01 28.65 6.87
N ASP A 159 -0.95 28.05 6.35
CA ASP A 159 0.35 28.68 6.16
C ASP A 159 0.49 29.10 4.69
N THR A 160 1.53 29.86 4.35
CA THR A 160 1.80 30.33 2.98
C THR A 160 2.14 29.21 2.01
N THR A 161 2.54 28.04 2.49
CA THR A 161 2.97 26.90 1.68
C THR A 161 1.99 25.74 1.66
N PHE A 162 1.25 25.51 2.76
CA PHE A 162 0.23 24.44 2.84
C PHE A 162 -0.58 24.56 4.13
N SER A 163 -1.78 24.00 4.10
CA SER A 163 -2.66 23.91 5.26
C SER A 163 -2.30 22.71 6.13
N LYS A 164 -2.45 22.87 7.44
CA LYS A 164 -2.18 21.81 8.43
C LYS A 164 -3.36 21.66 9.37
N LEU A 165 -3.68 20.43 9.72
CA LEU A 165 -4.54 20.09 10.85
C LEU A 165 -3.61 19.84 12.06
N VAL A 166 -3.75 20.65 13.09
CA VAL A 166 -2.87 20.63 14.27
C VAL A 166 -3.66 20.28 15.52
N PHE A 167 -3.21 19.26 16.25
CA PHE A 167 -3.78 18.83 17.51
C PHE A 167 -2.79 19.12 18.65
N PRO A 168 -3.17 19.91 19.66
CA PRO A 168 -2.39 19.98 20.89
C PRO A 168 -2.50 18.64 21.64
N VAL A 169 -1.37 18.12 22.11
CA VAL A 169 -1.29 16.90 22.92
C VAL A 169 -0.86 17.29 24.32
N ASP A 170 -1.54 16.75 25.35
CA ASP A 170 -1.22 17.06 26.74
C ASP A 170 0.22 16.61 27.07
N THR A 171 0.99 17.49 27.74
CA THR A 171 2.39 17.21 28.12
C THR A 171 2.52 16.06 29.12
N SER A 172 1.46 15.74 29.87
CA SER A 172 1.41 14.56 30.74
C SER A 172 1.49 13.25 29.95
N TYR A 173 1.24 13.29 28.65
CA TYR A 173 1.42 12.18 27.73
C TYR A 173 2.80 11.51 27.90
N PHE A 174 3.87 12.31 28.04
CA PHE A 174 5.22 11.75 28.20
C PHE A 174 5.44 11.05 29.55
N LYS A 175 4.64 11.35 30.57
CA LYS A 175 4.73 10.64 31.85
C LYS A 175 4.28 9.18 31.76
N SER A 176 3.53 8.84 30.72
CA SER A 176 3.11 7.44 30.46
C SER A 176 4.24 6.58 29.92
N PHE A 177 5.36 7.16 29.46
CA PHE A 177 6.54 6.44 28.96
C PHE A 177 7.54 6.06 30.06
N THR A 178 7.10 5.92 31.31
CA THR A 178 7.98 5.57 32.45
C THR A 178 8.67 4.23 32.31
N ASP A 179 8.15 3.33 31.48
CA ASP A 179 8.76 2.04 31.15
C ASP A 179 9.15 2.03 29.68
N SER A 180 10.46 1.89 29.41
CA SER A 180 10.99 1.84 28.05
C SER A 180 10.44 0.66 27.23
N SER A 181 9.95 -0.39 27.88
CA SER A 181 9.30 -1.53 27.22
C SER A 181 7.91 -1.19 26.70
N LEU A 182 7.22 -0.18 27.24
CA LEU A 182 5.89 0.25 26.86
C LEU A 182 5.88 1.34 25.77
N ILE A 183 7.03 1.84 25.37
CA ILE A 183 7.14 2.94 24.38
C ILE A 183 6.51 2.58 23.04
N ASP A 184 6.52 1.33 22.64
CA ASP A 184 5.98 0.89 21.35
C ASP A 184 4.44 0.97 21.29
N PHE A 185 3.76 1.20 22.41
CA PHE A 185 2.31 1.18 22.50
C PHE A 185 1.64 2.56 22.61
N ASN A 186 2.38 3.57 23.05
CA ASN A 186 1.78 4.86 23.39
C ASN A 186 1.98 5.96 22.34
N ASN A 187 2.62 5.66 21.21
CA ASN A 187 2.89 6.61 20.14
C ASN A 187 1.88 6.57 18.99
N ALA A 188 0.74 5.92 19.21
CA ALA A 188 -0.30 5.77 18.21
C ALA A 188 -1.56 6.58 18.55
N PHE A 189 -2.17 7.13 17.52
CA PHE A 189 -3.30 8.04 17.61
C PHE A 189 -4.39 7.64 16.62
N ILE A 190 -5.63 8.06 16.92
CA ILE A 190 -6.75 8.02 15.99
C ILE A 190 -7.24 9.44 15.78
N VAL A 191 -7.31 9.83 14.51
CA VAL A 191 -7.89 11.08 14.07
C VAL A 191 -9.25 10.81 13.46
N GLY A 192 -10.27 11.53 13.93
CA GLY A 192 -11.62 11.48 13.38
C GLY A 192 -12.19 12.89 13.23
N ALA A 193 -13.39 12.98 12.66
CA ALA A 193 -14.11 14.24 12.55
C ALA A 193 -15.62 14.01 12.72
N TYR A 194 -16.31 15.05 13.24
CA TYR A 194 -17.76 15.16 13.27
C TYR A 194 -18.23 16.11 12.17
N ASN A 195 -19.52 15.99 11.80
CA ASN A 195 -20.17 16.86 10.81
C ASN A 195 -19.52 16.83 9.43
N THR A 196 -19.11 15.64 8.99
CA THR A 196 -18.41 15.44 7.70
C THR A 196 -19.35 15.08 6.54
N GLU A 197 -20.67 15.22 6.70
CA GLU A 197 -21.66 14.76 5.69
C GLU A 197 -21.45 15.37 4.30
N PHE A 198 -20.78 16.53 4.24
CA PHE A 198 -20.51 17.24 2.98
C PHE A 198 -19.02 17.58 2.80
N ASP A 199 -18.17 17.10 3.71
CA ASP A 199 -16.76 17.46 3.72
C ASP A 199 -15.89 16.22 3.46
N PHE A 200 -14.91 16.38 2.57
CA PHE A 200 -13.90 15.36 2.28
C PHE A 200 -12.52 15.98 2.36
N TYR A 201 -11.66 15.35 3.14
CA TYR A 201 -10.31 15.84 3.42
C TYR A 201 -9.27 14.84 2.98
N LYS A 202 -8.19 15.33 2.39
CA LYS A 202 -7.06 14.55 1.93
C LYS A 202 -5.78 15.05 2.59
N PHE A 203 -5.01 14.13 3.21
CA PHE A 203 -3.76 14.42 3.87
C PHE A 203 -2.63 13.60 3.26
N TYR A 204 -1.39 14.09 3.38
CA TYR A 204 -0.23 13.31 3.02
C TYR A 204 0.02 12.18 4.02
N SER A 205 0.12 10.94 3.51
CA SER A 205 0.49 9.75 4.26
C SER A 205 2.02 9.65 4.44
N ALA A 206 2.47 8.86 5.40
CA ALA A 206 3.87 8.48 5.58
C ALA A 206 4.48 7.81 4.33
N ASN A 207 3.63 7.22 3.48
CA ASN A 207 4.04 6.55 2.22
C ASN A 207 4.23 7.49 1.04
N ASN A 208 3.92 8.77 1.17
CA ASN A 208 3.98 9.72 0.05
C ASN A 208 5.42 9.97 -0.45
N GLY A 209 6.44 9.72 0.38
CA GLY A 209 7.85 9.95 0.03
C GLY A 209 8.25 11.44 -0.12
N GLN A 210 7.35 12.37 0.20
CA GLN A 210 7.62 13.81 0.14
C GLN A 210 8.11 14.36 1.48
N SER A 211 8.83 15.47 1.45
CA SER A 211 9.34 16.15 2.65
C SER A 211 8.25 16.79 3.54
N THR A 212 7.00 16.78 3.09
CA THR A 212 5.82 17.36 3.76
C THR A 212 5.12 16.36 4.68
N VAL A 213 5.86 15.42 5.26
CA VAL A 213 5.29 14.36 6.09
C VAL A 213 4.69 14.93 7.37
N SER A 214 3.53 14.37 7.74
CA SER A 214 2.91 14.59 9.06
C SER A 214 3.87 14.22 10.18
N ASN A 215 3.83 14.93 11.30
CA ASN A 215 4.77 14.73 12.40
C ASN A 215 4.18 15.03 13.78
N LEU A 216 4.82 14.46 14.79
CA LEU A 216 4.66 14.84 16.19
C LEU A 216 5.80 15.78 16.56
N SER A 217 5.47 17.02 16.93
CA SER A 217 6.41 18.07 17.31
C SER A 217 6.42 18.25 18.81
N VAL A 218 7.61 18.27 19.41
CA VAL A 218 7.83 18.48 20.84
C VAL A 218 8.62 19.77 21.03
N TYR A 219 8.01 20.74 21.71
CA TYR A 219 8.65 21.99 22.10
C TYR A 219 9.06 21.86 23.54
N PHE A 220 10.35 22.10 23.85
CA PHE A 220 10.87 21.92 25.19
C PHE A 220 12.02 22.88 25.48
N LYS A 221 12.28 23.05 26.77
CA LYS A 221 13.46 23.75 27.32
C LYS A 221 14.31 22.75 28.08
N HIS A 222 15.59 22.98 28.13
CA HIS A 222 16.50 22.21 28.97
C HIS A 222 17.34 23.13 29.88
N PHE A 223 17.77 22.56 31.00
CA PHE A 223 18.61 23.29 31.94
C PHE A 223 20.06 23.35 31.45
N VAL A 224 20.61 24.58 31.45
CA VAL A 224 22.05 24.86 31.24
C VAL A 224 22.55 25.60 32.45
N ASN A 225 23.51 25.02 33.19
CA ASN A 225 24.05 25.61 34.41
C ASN A 225 22.98 26.06 35.43
N ASP A 226 22.05 25.15 35.75
CA ASP A 226 20.89 25.37 36.62
C ASP A 226 19.93 26.49 36.19
N THR A 227 20.08 27.01 34.97
CA THR A 227 19.18 27.98 34.36
C THR A 227 18.43 27.34 33.20
N LEU A 228 17.11 27.49 33.19
CA LEU A 228 16.28 27.03 32.09
C LEU A 228 16.39 28.00 30.91
N THR A 229 16.90 27.60 29.76
CA THR A 229 17.36 28.63 28.82
C THR A 229 17.09 28.48 27.36
N ILE A 230 16.85 27.28 26.81
CA ILE A 230 16.80 27.18 25.35
C ILE A 230 15.48 26.56 24.90
N ASP A 231 14.72 27.35 24.12
CA ASP A 231 13.56 26.84 23.38
C ASP A 231 14.03 25.93 22.24
N THR A 232 13.63 24.69 22.28
CA THR A 232 14.04 23.68 21.30
C THR A 232 12.82 23.01 20.74
N LEU A 233 12.86 22.75 19.44
CA LEU A 233 11.88 21.95 18.72
C LEU A 233 12.54 20.65 18.27
N ASN A 234 11.92 19.54 18.59
CA ASN A 234 12.26 18.26 18.03
C ASN A 234 11.04 17.62 17.37
N THR A 235 11.25 16.86 16.32
CA THR A 235 10.17 16.27 15.52
C THR A 235 10.34 14.77 15.40
N HIS A 236 9.21 14.07 15.45
CA HIS A 236 9.09 12.64 15.25
C HIS A 236 8.18 12.39 14.04
N ASN A 237 8.71 11.78 12.99
CA ASN A 237 7.93 11.49 11.79
C ASN A 237 6.83 10.47 12.07
N ILE A 238 5.76 10.52 11.30
CA ILE A 238 4.79 9.43 11.24
C ILE A 238 5.44 8.30 10.43
N ILE A 239 5.44 7.09 11.00
CA ILE A 239 6.06 5.90 10.41
C ILE A 239 5.05 4.89 9.88
N ASP A 240 3.84 4.93 10.43
CA ASP A 240 2.74 4.09 10.03
C ASP A 240 1.45 4.88 10.06
N ASP A 241 0.65 4.72 9.05
CA ASP A 241 -0.67 5.31 8.99
C ASP A 241 -1.59 4.50 8.06
N LEU A 242 -2.88 4.65 8.26
CA LEU A 242 -3.89 4.12 7.35
C LEU A 242 -5.25 4.81 7.58
N THR A 243 -6.07 4.83 6.55
CA THR A 243 -7.47 5.25 6.62
C THR A 243 -8.38 4.03 6.81
N ILE A 244 -9.35 4.14 7.72
CA ILE A 244 -10.44 3.16 7.88
C ILE A 244 -11.60 3.62 7.02
N LEU A 245 -11.82 2.90 5.94
CA LEU A 245 -12.86 3.17 4.94
C LEU A 245 -14.01 2.17 5.07
N THR A 246 -15.24 2.65 5.21
CA THR A 246 -16.45 1.87 5.04
C THR A 246 -16.97 2.09 3.62
N PRO A 247 -17.02 1.05 2.77
CA PRO A 247 -17.51 1.18 1.41
C PRO A 247 -19.04 1.37 1.40
N PRO A 248 -19.59 1.99 0.33
CA PRO A 248 -21.01 2.02 0.11
C PRO A 248 -21.56 0.61 -0.18
N ASP A 249 -22.88 0.47 -0.06
CA ASP A 249 -23.58 -0.74 -0.50
C ASP A 249 -23.31 -1.03 -1.97
N LEU A 250 -23.22 -2.32 -2.31
CA LEU A 250 -23.01 -2.76 -3.68
C LEU A 250 -24.25 -2.45 -4.52
N LYS A 251 -24.00 -2.03 -5.77
CA LYS A 251 -25.06 -1.79 -6.76
C LYS A 251 -25.26 -3.04 -7.62
N ASP A 252 -26.44 -3.17 -8.26
CA ASP A 252 -26.73 -4.26 -9.18
C ASP A 252 -25.71 -4.34 -10.33
N SER A 253 -25.19 -3.21 -10.81
CA SER A 253 -24.13 -3.16 -11.83
C SER A 253 -22.85 -3.86 -11.41
N ASP A 254 -22.54 -3.84 -10.13
CA ASP A 254 -21.34 -4.51 -9.58
C ASP A 254 -21.48 -6.04 -9.64
N THR A 255 -22.72 -6.54 -9.78
CA THR A 255 -23.06 -7.96 -9.78
C THR A 255 -23.21 -8.55 -11.19
N LEU A 256 -23.48 -7.73 -12.18
CA LEU A 256 -23.75 -8.19 -13.57
C LEU A 256 -22.49 -8.30 -14.42
N ASN A 257 -21.44 -7.57 -14.08
CA ASN A 257 -20.17 -7.51 -14.80
C ASN A 257 -19.02 -7.81 -13.85
N LEU A 258 -17.85 -8.14 -14.43
CA LEU A 258 -16.63 -8.15 -13.65
C LEU A 258 -16.33 -6.73 -13.17
N SER A 259 -16.20 -6.57 -11.87
CA SER A 259 -15.96 -5.28 -11.23
C SER A 259 -14.66 -5.28 -10.44
N ILE A 260 -13.89 -4.20 -10.58
CA ILE A 260 -12.64 -3.99 -9.86
C ILE A 260 -12.71 -2.61 -9.24
N SER A 261 -12.57 -2.54 -7.92
CA SER A 261 -12.62 -1.27 -7.19
C SER A 261 -11.81 -1.35 -5.90
N LEU A 262 -10.84 -0.46 -5.74
CA LEU A 262 -10.06 -0.37 -4.51
C LEU A 262 -10.95 0.00 -3.32
N ALA A 263 -11.73 1.07 -3.46
CA ALA A 263 -12.51 1.61 -2.36
C ALA A 263 -13.74 0.75 -1.98
N LYS A 264 -14.31 -0.03 -2.93
CA LYS A 264 -15.34 -1.04 -2.63
C LYS A 264 -14.73 -2.38 -2.20
N GLY A 265 -13.42 -2.56 -2.37
CA GLY A 265 -12.75 -3.85 -2.14
C GLY A 265 -13.13 -4.93 -3.14
N LEU A 266 -13.51 -4.54 -4.37
CA LEU A 266 -13.91 -5.50 -5.41
C LEU A 266 -12.71 -5.98 -6.20
N LYS A 267 -12.63 -7.31 -6.33
CA LYS A 267 -11.64 -8.03 -7.14
C LYS A 267 -12.34 -9.05 -8.01
N SER A 268 -11.71 -9.42 -9.11
CA SER A 268 -12.31 -10.37 -10.06
C SER A 268 -11.42 -11.58 -10.29
N LEU A 269 -12.06 -12.75 -10.42
CA LEU A 269 -11.44 -14.01 -10.82
C LEU A 269 -11.84 -14.35 -12.25
N ILE A 270 -10.89 -14.78 -13.06
CA ILE A 270 -11.10 -15.29 -14.42
C ILE A 270 -10.41 -16.63 -14.53
N THR A 271 -11.15 -17.66 -14.87
CA THR A 271 -10.63 -19.01 -15.09
C THR A 271 -10.64 -19.33 -16.57
N VAL A 272 -9.53 -19.86 -17.07
CA VAL A 272 -9.34 -20.26 -18.45
C VAL A 272 -8.94 -21.73 -18.49
N ASP A 273 -9.58 -22.52 -19.39
CA ASP A 273 -9.22 -23.91 -19.64
C ASP A 273 -8.43 -24.02 -20.96
N THR A 274 -7.20 -24.49 -20.87
CA THR A 274 -6.31 -24.70 -22.01
C THR A 274 -6.20 -26.18 -22.43
N LYS A 275 -7.03 -27.05 -21.89
CA LYS A 275 -6.99 -28.52 -22.12
C LYS A 275 -7.03 -28.89 -23.58
N SER A 276 -7.72 -28.12 -24.42
CA SER A 276 -7.82 -28.35 -25.85
C SER A 276 -6.55 -28.05 -26.64
N TRP A 277 -5.52 -27.48 -25.99
CA TRP A 277 -4.28 -27.07 -26.62
C TRP A 277 -3.07 -27.53 -25.83
N GLN A 278 -2.05 -27.95 -26.54
CA GLN A 278 -0.75 -28.27 -25.95
C GLN A 278 0.33 -27.58 -26.75
N LEU A 279 1.34 -27.10 -26.03
CA LEU A 279 2.52 -26.53 -26.68
C LEU A 279 3.19 -27.64 -27.54
N PRO A 280 3.37 -27.44 -28.86
CA PRO A 280 4.06 -28.40 -29.69
C PRO A 280 5.46 -28.73 -29.16
N ILE A 281 5.91 -29.98 -29.39
CA ILE A 281 7.26 -30.40 -29.01
C ILE A 281 8.31 -29.47 -29.67
N GLY A 282 9.16 -28.90 -28.89
CA GLY A 282 10.14 -27.89 -29.35
C GLY A 282 9.56 -26.50 -29.61
N GLY A 283 8.26 -26.33 -29.40
CA GLY A 283 7.59 -25.02 -29.49
C GLY A 283 7.97 -24.08 -28.36
N VAL A 284 7.95 -22.78 -28.65
CA VAL A 284 8.20 -21.74 -27.67
C VAL A 284 7.04 -20.75 -27.67
N MET A 285 6.47 -20.52 -26.50
CA MET A 285 5.47 -19.47 -26.34
C MET A 285 6.12 -18.10 -26.50
N ARG A 286 5.81 -17.38 -27.56
CA ARG A 286 6.32 -16.04 -27.83
C ARG A 286 5.55 -14.97 -27.07
N LYS A 287 4.23 -15.15 -26.97
CA LYS A 287 3.30 -14.18 -26.42
C LYS A 287 2.12 -14.91 -25.79
N ALA A 288 1.66 -14.44 -24.66
CA ALA A 288 0.40 -14.82 -24.06
C ALA A 288 -0.22 -13.58 -23.43
N GLU A 289 -1.45 -13.29 -23.74
CA GLU A 289 -2.16 -12.10 -23.24
C GLU A 289 -3.55 -12.47 -22.73
N LEU A 290 -3.93 -11.91 -21.60
CA LEU A 290 -5.32 -11.82 -21.16
C LEU A 290 -5.85 -10.46 -21.61
N LEU A 291 -6.96 -10.47 -22.35
CA LEU A 291 -7.65 -9.28 -22.83
C LEU A 291 -8.97 -9.15 -22.09
N VAL A 292 -9.17 -8.04 -21.39
CA VAL A 292 -10.41 -7.74 -20.67
C VAL A 292 -11.00 -6.47 -21.26
N ILE A 293 -12.23 -6.55 -21.76
CA ILE A 293 -12.93 -5.40 -22.34
C ILE A 293 -13.59 -4.63 -21.21
N SER A 294 -13.23 -3.37 -21.08
CA SER A 294 -13.89 -2.45 -20.13
C SER A 294 -15.17 -1.89 -20.76
N THR A 295 -16.28 -2.04 -20.06
CA THR A 295 -17.58 -1.47 -20.46
C THR A 295 -17.78 -0.06 -19.91
N GLU A 296 -17.17 0.25 -18.77
CA GLU A 296 -17.22 1.54 -18.12
C GLU A 296 -15.81 1.92 -17.66
N LEU A 297 -15.31 3.02 -18.17
CA LEU A 297 -14.10 3.67 -17.68
C LEU A 297 -14.51 5.01 -17.11
N ASP A 298 -14.30 5.18 -15.84
CA ASP A 298 -14.20 6.52 -15.31
C ASP A 298 -12.90 7.12 -15.85
N SER A 299 -13.03 8.04 -16.80
CA SER A 299 -11.90 8.67 -17.48
C SER A 299 -11.01 9.51 -16.55
N SER A 300 -11.43 9.69 -15.31
CA SER A 300 -10.71 10.45 -14.28
C SER A 300 -9.74 9.59 -13.44
N THR A 301 -9.84 8.26 -13.52
CA THR A 301 -9.05 7.36 -12.69
C THR A 301 -7.90 6.72 -13.45
N SER A 302 -6.67 7.01 -13.03
CA SER A 302 -5.44 6.33 -13.47
C SER A 302 -5.14 5.10 -12.60
N MET A 303 -6.13 4.19 -12.46
CA MET A 303 -5.95 2.98 -11.66
C MET A 303 -5.10 1.95 -12.41
N ILE A 304 -4.04 1.45 -11.78
CA ILE A 304 -3.30 0.28 -12.28
C ILE A 304 -3.98 -0.99 -11.76
N ILE A 305 -4.31 -1.89 -12.67
CA ILE A 305 -4.86 -3.20 -12.35
C ILE A 305 -3.79 -4.25 -12.56
N ASN A 306 -3.58 -5.10 -11.57
CA ASN A 306 -2.64 -6.21 -11.63
C ASN A 306 -3.40 -7.53 -11.82
N SER A 307 -2.80 -8.43 -12.60
CA SER A 307 -3.24 -9.81 -12.75
C SER A 307 -2.23 -10.75 -12.10
N TYR A 308 -2.69 -11.65 -11.25
CA TYR A 308 -1.87 -12.68 -10.62
C TYR A 308 -2.44 -14.05 -10.89
N LEU A 309 -1.59 -15.00 -11.28
CA LEU A 309 -1.95 -16.40 -11.36
C LEU A 309 -2.09 -16.99 -9.96
N LEU A 310 -3.18 -17.69 -9.68
CA LEU A 310 -3.35 -18.43 -8.44
C LEU A 310 -2.62 -19.77 -8.53
N SER A 311 -1.96 -20.17 -7.44
CA SER A 311 -1.23 -21.44 -7.36
C SER A 311 -2.17 -22.63 -7.39
N ASP A 312 -3.33 -22.50 -6.77
CA ASP A 312 -4.34 -23.53 -6.68
C ASP A 312 -5.61 -23.09 -7.43
N PHE A 313 -6.31 -24.10 -7.98
CA PHE A 313 -7.60 -23.83 -8.59
C PHE A 313 -8.61 -23.40 -7.53
N VAL A 314 -9.24 -22.26 -7.77
CA VAL A 314 -10.29 -21.72 -6.92
C VAL A 314 -11.60 -21.73 -7.69
N ILE A 315 -12.62 -22.33 -7.13
CA ILE A 315 -13.99 -22.24 -7.68
C ILE A 315 -14.48 -20.82 -7.42
N PRO A 316 -14.77 -20.04 -8.46
CA PRO A 316 -15.27 -18.68 -8.29
C PRO A 316 -16.59 -18.66 -7.50
N GLN A 317 -16.64 -17.83 -6.47
CA GLN A 317 -17.86 -17.59 -5.67
C GLN A 317 -18.22 -16.12 -5.75
N PHE A 318 -19.44 -15.86 -6.18
CA PHE A 318 -19.93 -14.52 -6.41
C PHE A 318 -20.23 -13.79 -5.09
N PHE A 319 -19.69 -12.60 -4.91
CA PHE A 319 -19.92 -11.69 -3.77
C PHE A 319 -19.81 -12.28 -2.36
N ASN A 320 -19.03 -13.31 -2.15
CA ASN A 320 -18.63 -13.64 -0.80
C ASN A 320 -17.69 -12.56 -0.27
N ILE A 321 -18.00 -12.02 0.91
CA ILE A 321 -17.08 -11.13 1.62
C ILE A 321 -16.05 -12.01 2.32
N TYR A 322 -14.81 -11.97 1.86
CA TYR A 322 -13.71 -12.65 2.52
C TYR A 322 -13.03 -11.68 3.48
N GLN A 323 -13.08 -11.97 4.78
CA GLN A 323 -12.34 -11.18 5.80
C GLN A 323 -10.82 -11.29 5.56
N ASN A 324 -10.37 -12.46 5.14
CA ASN A 324 -9.00 -12.71 4.71
C ASN A 324 -9.04 -13.55 3.44
N GLU A 325 -8.26 -13.17 2.44
CA GLU A 325 -8.10 -13.99 1.23
C GLU A 325 -7.23 -15.21 1.56
N ASN A 326 -7.80 -16.40 1.37
CA ASN A 326 -7.06 -17.67 1.52
C ASN A 326 -6.45 -18.13 0.19
N PHE A 327 -6.22 -17.20 -0.75
CA PHE A 327 -5.63 -17.53 -2.04
C PHE A 327 -4.11 -17.47 -1.97
N THR A 328 -3.45 -18.44 -2.59
CA THR A 328 -2.00 -18.41 -2.75
C THR A 328 -1.67 -17.77 -4.09
N TYR A 329 -1.08 -16.60 -4.06
CA TYR A 329 -0.69 -15.85 -5.25
C TYR A 329 0.72 -16.19 -5.69
N ASP A 330 0.92 -16.34 -6.99
CA ASP A 330 2.26 -16.33 -7.58
C ASP A 330 2.65 -14.87 -7.93
N TYR A 331 3.10 -14.14 -6.93
CA TYR A 331 3.50 -12.74 -7.11
C TYR A 331 4.69 -12.57 -8.07
N SER A 332 5.52 -13.58 -8.25
CA SER A 332 6.67 -13.51 -9.15
C SER A 332 6.27 -13.41 -10.63
N ASN A 333 5.03 -13.79 -10.94
CA ASN A 333 4.47 -13.82 -12.29
C ASN A 333 3.26 -12.87 -12.44
N GLY A 334 3.17 -11.86 -11.58
CA GLY A 334 2.18 -10.81 -11.73
C GLY A 334 2.40 -9.96 -12.98
N SER A 335 1.33 -9.45 -13.55
CA SER A 335 1.35 -8.55 -14.71
C SER A 335 0.46 -7.37 -14.47
N SER A 336 0.98 -6.17 -14.70
CA SER A 336 0.17 -4.94 -14.70
C SER A 336 -0.58 -4.80 -16.01
N GLY A 337 -1.85 -4.43 -15.91
CA GLY A 337 -2.72 -4.18 -17.07
C GLY A 337 -2.38 -2.86 -17.75
N VAL A 338 -2.35 -2.90 -19.07
CA VAL A 338 -2.20 -1.72 -19.92
C VAL A 338 -3.51 -1.51 -20.68
N LEU A 339 -4.13 -0.36 -20.47
CA LEU A 339 -5.39 0.01 -21.11
C LEU A 339 -5.14 0.64 -22.48
N ILE A 340 -5.66 0.01 -23.53
CA ILE A 340 -5.60 0.51 -24.90
C ILE A 340 -6.98 0.33 -25.54
N ASN A 341 -7.60 1.43 -25.97
CA ASN A 341 -8.92 1.41 -26.64
C ASN A 341 -9.97 0.58 -25.88
N ASN A 342 -10.16 0.84 -24.59
CA ASN A 342 -11.07 0.12 -23.69
C ASN A 342 -10.73 -1.36 -23.48
N ILE A 343 -9.56 -1.81 -23.88
CA ILE A 343 -9.09 -3.17 -23.63
C ILE A 343 -7.92 -3.12 -22.65
N LEU A 344 -8.09 -3.79 -21.51
CA LEU A 344 -7.00 -4.06 -20.57
C LEU A 344 -6.22 -5.28 -21.09
N LYS A 345 -4.92 -5.11 -21.27
CA LYS A 345 -4.01 -6.18 -21.71
C LYS A 345 -3.05 -6.53 -20.59
N PHE A 346 -3.00 -7.81 -20.26
CA PHE A 346 -2.05 -8.36 -19.29
C PHE A 346 -1.11 -9.32 -20.01
N ASN A 347 0.20 -9.17 -19.81
CA ASN A 347 1.19 -10.09 -20.34
C ASN A 347 1.32 -11.31 -19.41
N LEU A 348 0.80 -12.43 -19.83
CA LEU A 348 0.76 -13.66 -19.05
C LEU A 348 1.83 -14.69 -19.47
N ARG A 349 2.76 -14.35 -20.34
CA ARG A 349 3.73 -15.29 -20.91
C ARG A 349 4.49 -16.06 -19.81
N SER A 350 5.02 -15.36 -18.82
CA SER A 350 5.79 -15.98 -17.72
C SER A 350 4.92 -16.91 -16.88
N ALA A 351 3.74 -16.44 -16.48
CA ALA A 351 2.80 -17.18 -15.65
C ALA A 351 2.32 -18.48 -16.35
N LEU A 352 1.89 -18.37 -17.61
CA LEU A 352 1.40 -19.53 -18.37
C LEU A 352 2.53 -20.50 -18.72
N SER A 353 3.73 -20.04 -19.08
CA SER A 353 4.85 -20.92 -19.35
C SER A 353 5.20 -21.80 -18.16
N LYS A 354 5.20 -21.22 -16.94
CA LYS A 354 5.41 -21.98 -15.70
C LYS A 354 4.28 -22.98 -15.44
N SER A 355 3.04 -22.53 -15.53
CA SER A 355 1.87 -23.37 -15.26
C SER A 355 1.75 -24.55 -16.23
N LEU A 356 2.07 -24.34 -17.53
CA LEU A 356 2.11 -25.40 -18.53
C LEU A 356 3.26 -26.38 -18.29
N ALA A 357 4.42 -25.91 -17.80
CA ALA A 357 5.52 -26.77 -17.39
C ALA A 357 5.15 -27.67 -16.19
N GLU A 358 4.18 -27.26 -15.39
CA GLU A 358 3.59 -28.04 -14.29
C GLU A 358 2.40 -28.91 -14.78
N GLU A 359 2.18 -29.03 -16.08
CA GLU A 359 1.09 -29.80 -16.73
C GLU A 359 -0.32 -29.34 -16.31
N LYS A 360 -0.47 -28.11 -15.83
CA LYS A 360 -1.77 -27.53 -15.48
C LYS A 360 -2.51 -27.11 -16.77
N THR A 361 -3.79 -27.40 -16.82
CA THR A 361 -4.69 -27.03 -17.95
C THR A 361 -5.72 -25.99 -17.54
N ILE A 362 -5.98 -25.82 -16.25
CA ILE A 362 -6.91 -24.84 -15.72
C ILE A 362 -6.10 -23.75 -15.01
N HIS A 363 -6.33 -22.50 -15.38
CA HIS A 363 -5.60 -21.34 -14.90
C HIS A 363 -6.58 -20.31 -14.38
N THR A 364 -6.49 -19.97 -13.09
CA THR A 364 -7.31 -18.92 -12.48
C THR A 364 -6.46 -17.69 -12.24
N PHE A 365 -6.88 -16.55 -12.80
CA PHE A 365 -6.25 -15.25 -12.66
C PHE A 365 -7.07 -14.38 -11.73
N ASN A 366 -6.41 -13.76 -10.77
CA ASN A 366 -6.97 -12.73 -9.92
C ASN A 366 -6.65 -11.36 -10.48
N LEU A 367 -7.67 -10.56 -10.74
CA LEU A 367 -7.54 -9.17 -11.14
C LEU A 367 -7.84 -8.28 -9.93
N GLN A 368 -6.90 -7.44 -9.57
CA GLN A 368 -7.03 -6.55 -8.41
C GLN A 368 -6.42 -5.18 -8.67
N PRO A 369 -6.94 -4.12 -8.02
CA PRO A 369 -6.34 -2.81 -8.11
C PRO A 369 -4.99 -2.79 -7.39
N ASN A 370 -4.05 -1.98 -7.88
CA ASN A 370 -2.80 -1.72 -7.18
C ASN A 370 -3.01 -0.58 -6.18
N ILE A 371 -2.63 -0.80 -4.93
CA ILE A 371 -2.77 0.18 -3.84
C ILE A 371 -1.81 1.38 -4.01
N ASP A 372 -0.69 1.18 -4.71
CA ASP A 372 0.34 2.23 -4.89
C ASP A 372 -0.06 3.32 -5.90
N THR A 373 -1.24 3.23 -6.50
CA THR A 373 -1.72 4.19 -7.51
C THR A 373 -2.95 4.92 -7.00
N ASP A 374 -2.76 6.11 -6.51
CA ASP A 374 -3.81 7.10 -6.29
C ASP A 374 -3.97 8.00 -7.51
#